data_cffd0e402245bf0925b076e13fe06be8
#
_entry.id   cffd0e402245bf0925b076e13fe06be8
#
_cell.length_a   1.000
_cell.length_b   1.000
_cell.length_c   1.000
_cell.angle_alpha   90.00
_cell.angle_beta   90.00
_cell.angle_gamma   90.00
#
_symmetry.space_group_name_H-M   'P 1'
#
loop_
_entity.id
_entity.type
_entity.pdbx_description
1 polymer ?
#
loop_
_entity_poly.entity_id
_entity_poly.type
_entity_poly.pdbx_seq_one_letter_code
_entity_poly.pdbx_strand_id
1 'polypeptide(L)'
;MTVYNWLTLLGVPALLAVIVKLIYNSIKGVKMGVQALLRAQMIDDFNRYSEKGYAPIYARENFENCYQQYHRLGANGVMDDLRNKFMALPTRG
;
A
#
# COMPACT_ATOMS: atom_id res chain seq x y z
N MET A 1 10.32 -30.93 38.80
CA MET A 1 10.13 -29.77 37.93
C MET A 1 10.32 -28.51 38.71
N THR A 2 10.98 -27.60 38.10
CA THR A 2 11.37 -26.35 38.73
C THR A 2 10.42 -25.22 38.29
N VAL A 3 10.42 -24.16 39.06
CA VAL A 3 9.67 -22.93 38.70
C VAL A 3 10.06 -22.46 37.31
N TYR A 4 11.30 -22.71 36.92
CA TYR A 4 11.80 -22.37 35.58
C TYR A 4 11.00 -23.04 34.45
N ASN A 5 10.68 -24.33 34.60
CA ASN A 5 9.92 -25.06 33.60
C ASN A 5 8.49 -24.53 33.47
N TRP A 6 7.89 -24.13 34.58
CA TRP A 6 6.57 -23.49 34.59
C TRP A 6 6.59 -22.16 33.84
N LEU A 7 7.60 -21.33 34.09
CA LEU A 7 7.76 -20.06 33.39
C LEU A 7 7.94 -20.27 31.90
N THR A 8 8.71 -21.32 31.51
CA THR A 8 8.91 -21.64 30.09
C THR A 8 7.62 -22.08 29.43
N LEU A 9 6.81 -22.89 30.12
CA LEU A 9 5.55 -23.41 29.57
C LEU A 9 4.47 -22.34 29.44
N LEU A 10 4.38 -21.41 30.40
CA LEU A 10 3.33 -20.40 30.44
C LEU A 10 3.77 -19.09 29.84
N GLY A 11 5.04 -18.72 30.00
CA GLY A 11 5.57 -17.44 29.53
C GLY A 11 5.81 -17.38 28.03
N VAL A 12 6.30 -18.48 27.43
CA VAL A 12 6.63 -18.50 26.00
C VAL A 12 5.40 -18.37 25.12
N PRO A 13 4.31 -19.14 25.33
CA PRO A 13 3.10 -18.95 24.51
C PRO A 13 2.48 -17.56 24.64
N ALA A 14 2.44 -17.00 25.86
CA ALA A 14 1.92 -15.67 26.09
C ALA A 14 2.77 -14.61 25.39
N LEU A 15 4.09 -14.73 25.46
CA LEU A 15 5.02 -13.82 24.80
C LEU A 15 4.86 -13.88 23.26
N LEU A 16 4.75 -15.10 22.71
CA LEU A 16 4.51 -15.27 21.28
C LEU A 16 3.21 -14.61 20.84
N ALA A 17 2.14 -14.75 21.62
CA ALA A 17 0.87 -14.13 21.31
C ALA A 17 0.96 -12.60 21.28
N VAL A 18 1.70 -12.01 22.23
CA VAL A 18 1.93 -10.56 22.26
C VAL A 18 2.74 -10.12 21.04
N ILE A 19 3.81 -10.84 20.71
CA ILE A 19 4.65 -10.52 19.55
C ILE A 19 3.83 -10.58 18.26
N VAL A 20 3.04 -11.64 18.07
CA VAL A 20 2.18 -11.80 16.88
C VAL A 20 1.19 -10.64 16.79
N LYS A 21 0.59 -10.24 17.91
CA LYS A 21 -0.34 -9.12 17.93
C LYS A 21 0.35 -7.81 17.55
N LEU A 22 1.54 -7.55 18.07
CA LEU A 22 2.31 -6.36 17.74
C LEU A 22 2.71 -6.32 16.27
N ILE A 23 3.15 -7.45 15.74
CA ILE A 23 3.50 -7.58 14.32
C ILE A 23 2.26 -7.34 13.47
N TYR A 24 1.14 -7.94 13.82
CA TYR A 24 -0.11 -7.75 13.07
C TYR A 24 -0.52 -6.28 13.05
N ASN A 25 -0.48 -5.59 14.19
CA ASN A 25 -0.82 -4.18 14.27
C ASN A 25 0.15 -3.32 13.46
N SER A 26 1.44 -3.65 13.48
CA SER A 26 2.47 -2.95 12.70
C SER A 26 2.24 -3.12 11.20
N ILE A 27 1.94 -4.34 10.76
CA ILE A 27 1.66 -4.62 9.35
C ILE A 27 0.44 -3.85 8.88
N LYS A 28 -0.61 -3.80 9.70
CA LYS A 28 -1.81 -3.05 9.37
C LYS A 28 -1.51 -1.55 9.23
N GLY A 29 -0.73 -0.98 10.14
CA GLY A 29 -0.33 0.42 10.08
C GLY A 29 0.53 0.72 8.85
N VAL A 30 1.50 -0.14 8.54
CA VAL A 30 2.34 -0.02 7.34
C VAL A 30 1.48 -0.12 6.08
N LYS A 31 0.54 -1.07 6.05
CA LYS A 31 -0.37 -1.24 4.92
C LYS A 31 -1.17 0.03 4.64
N MET A 32 -1.73 0.64 5.68
CA MET A 32 -2.48 1.89 5.54
C MET A 32 -1.58 3.05 5.12
N GLY A 33 -0.36 3.12 5.65
CA GLY A 33 0.62 4.13 5.27
C GLY A 33 1.05 4.00 3.82
N VAL A 34 1.33 2.78 3.35
CA VAL A 34 1.69 2.51 1.95
C VAL A 34 0.52 2.87 1.05
N GLN A 35 -0.70 2.53 1.44
CA GLN A 35 -1.90 2.86 0.68
C GLN A 35 -2.03 4.38 0.51
N ALA A 36 -1.81 5.15 1.57
CA ALA A 36 -1.86 6.61 1.52
C ALA A 36 -0.76 7.19 0.62
N LEU A 37 0.46 6.64 0.69
CA LEU A 37 1.58 7.06 -0.14
C LEU A 37 1.32 6.77 -1.62
N LEU A 38 0.79 5.58 -1.93
CA LEU A 38 0.46 5.21 -3.31
C LEU A 38 -0.61 6.14 -3.87
N ARG A 39 -1.63 6.45 -3.08
CA ARG A 39 -2.69 7.37 -3.49
C ARG A 39 -2.13 8.77 -3.76
N ALA A 40 -1.29 9.28 -2.87
CA ALA A 40 -0.67 10.58 -3.04
C ALA A 40 0.19 10.63 -4.30
N GLN A 41 0.95 9.57 -4.56
CA GLN A 41 1.80 9.45 -5.75
C GLN A 41 0.96 9.45 -7.03
N MET A 42 -0.14 8.68 -7.04
CA MET A 42 -1.02 8.62 -8.21
C MET A 42 -1.69 9.97 -8.49
N ILE A 43 -2.14 10.67 -7.45
CA ILE A 43 -2.75 11.98 -7.58
C ILE A 43 -1.72 13.00 -8.10
N ASP A 44 -0.52 12.98 -7.56
CA ASP A 44 0.56 13.87 -8.00
C ASP A 44 0.91 13.63 -9.47
N ASP A 45 1.06 12.38 -9.87
CA ASP A 45 1.34 12.02 -11.25
C ASP A 45 0.23 12.46 -12.18
N PHE A 46 -1.02 12.25 -11.79
CA PHE A 46 -2.17 12.65 -12.57
C PHE A 46 -2.16 14.17 -12.78
N ASN A 47 -1.98 14.95 -11.72
CA ASN A 47 -1.97 16.41 -11.81
C ASN A 47 -0.83 16.88 -12.71
N ARG A 48 0.36 16.33 -12.54
CA ARG A 48 1.53 16.74 -13.29
C ARG A 48 1.40 16.47 -14.78
N TYR A 49 0.95 15.27 -15.16
CA TYR A 49 0.80 14.91 -16.56
C TYR A 49 -0.45 15.52 -17.19
N SER A 50 -1.50 15.76 -16.41
CA SER A 50 -2.67 16.48 -16.89
C SER A 50 -2.33 17.92 -17.29
N GLU A 51 -1.47 18.58 -16.52
CA GLU A 51 -0.98 19.92 -16.84
C GLU A 51 -0.15 19.93 -18.14
N LYS A 52 0.66 18.87 -18.33
CA LYS A 52 1.44 18.72 -19.56
C LYS A 52 0.58 18.35 -20.75
N GLY A 53 -0.61 17.79 -20.52
CA GLY A 53 -1.51 17.36 -21.58
C GLY A 53 -1.18 16.00 -22.18
N TYR A 54 -0.17 15.28 -21.65
CA TYR A 54 0.19 13.96 -22.13
C TYR A 54 0.90 13.18 -21.03
N ALA A 55 0.87 11.86 -21.14
CA ALA A 55 1.55 10.95 -20.22
C ALA A 55 2.41 9.97 -21.03
N PRO A 56 3.74 10.07 -20.96
CA PRO A 56 4.62 9.12 -21.67
C PRO A 56 4.38 7.69 -21.21
N ILE A 57 4.81 6.73 -22.02
CA ILE A 57 4.60 5.31 -21.73
C ILE A 57 5.16 4.93 -20.37
N TYR A 58 6.37 5.40 -20.02
CA TYR A 58 6.96 5.08 -18.73
C TYR A 58 6.12 5.61 -17.56
N ALA A 59 5.50 6.78 -17.72
CA ALA A 59 4.64 7.35 -16.69
C ALA A 59 3.37 6.53 -16.51
N ARG A 60 2.81 6.04 -17.62
CA ARG A 60 1.63 5.16 -17.58
C ARG A 60 1.95 3.84 -16.92
N GLU A 61 3.11 3.26 -17.19
CA GLU A 61 3.56 2.02 -16.56
C GLU A 61 3.74 2.21 -15.05
N ASN A 62 4.38 3.31 -14.64
CA ASN A 62 4.56 3.62 -13.23
C ASN A 62 3.22 3.81 -12.52
N PHE A 63 2.31 4.53 -13.13
CA PHE A 63 0.97 4.76 -12.57
C PHE A 63 0.22 3.44 -12.42
N GLU A 64 0.23 2.61 -13.45
CA GLU A 64 -0.42 1.30 -13.43
C GLU A 64 0.16 0.41 -12.34
N ASN A 65 1.48 0.43 -12.17
CA ASN A 65 2.14 -0.33 -11.13
C ASN A 65 1.70 0.14 -9.73
N CYS A 66 1.65 1.44 -9.51
CA CYS A 66 1.13 2.00 -8.27
C CYS A 66 -0.33 1.63 -8.04
N TYR A 67 -1.14 1.68 -9.09
CA TYR A 67 -2.55 1.30 -9.04
C TYR A 67 -2.72 -0.16 -8.65
N GLN A 68 -1.94 -1.06 -9.24
CA GLN A 68 -2.01 -2.49 -8.93
C GLN A 68 -1.66 -2.75 -7.47
N GLN A 69 -0.62 -2.11 -6.94
CA GLN A 69 -0.26 -2.25 -5.54
C GLN A 69 -1.33 -1.67 -4.63
N TYR A 70 -1.89 -0.52 -4.98
CA TYR A 70 -2.98 0.11 -4.24
C TYR A 70 -4.21 -0.80 -4.20
N HIS A 71 -4.57 -1.40 -5.33
CA HIS A 71 -5.71 -2.31 -5.44
C HIS A 71 -5.51 -3.57 -4.58
N ARG A 72 -4.28 -4.11 -4.57
CA ARG A 72 -3.94 -5.28 -3.73
C ARG A 72 -4.13 -5.01 -2.25
N LEU A 73 -3.99 -3.77 -1.82
CA LEU A 73 -4.15 -3.39 -0.42
C LEU A 73 -5.61 -3.28 -0.01
N GLY A 74 -6.54 -3.60 -0.90
CA GLY A 74 -7.97 -3.60 -0.62
C GLY A 74 -8.63 -2.24 -0.77
N ALA A 75 -7.96 -1.29 -1.41
CA ALA A 75 -8.54 0.01 -1.69
C ALA A 75 -9.61 -0.09 -2.77
N ASN A 76 -10.61 0.76 -2.69
CA ASN A 76 -11.77 0.68 -3.57
C ASN A 76 -11.79 1.84 -4.57
N GLY A 77 -12.83 1.88 -5.38
CA GLY A 77 -13.03 2.52 -6.65
C GLY A 77 -12.70 3.98 -6.90
N VAL A 78 -12.25 4.76 -5.91
CA VAL A 78 -11.94 6.19 -6.13
C VAL A 78 -10.77 6.35 -7.11
N MET A 79 -9.76 5.50 -6.99
CA MET A 79 -8.60 5.55 -7.87
C MET A 79 -8.87 4.92 -9.23
N ASP A 80 -9.94 4.14 -9.38
CA ASP A 80 -10.33 3.58 -10.67
C ASP A 80 -10.69 4.67 -11.66
N ASP A 81 -11.44 5.66 -11.22
CA ASP A 81 -11.80 6.81 -12.04
C ASP A 81 -10.57 7.64 -12.43
N LEU A 82 -9.70 7.88 -11.48
CA LEU A 82 -8.44 8.58 -11.71
C LEU A 82 -7.55 7.83 -12.72
N ARG A 83 -7.48 6.51 -12.58
CA ARG A 83 -6.75 5.67 -13.51
C ARG A 83 -7.30 5.78 -14.93
N ASN A 84 -8.61 5.71 -15.06
CA ASN A 84 -9.25 5.82 -16.38
C ASN A 84 -8.95 7.17 -17.03
N LYS A 85 -9.02 8.24 -16.28
CA LYS A 85 -8.69 9.58 -16.76
C LYS A 85 -7.21 9.69 -17.14
N PHE A 86 -6.33 9.10 -16.34
CA PHE A 86 -4.89 9.11 -16.62
C PHE A 86 -4.58 8.34 -17.90
N MET A 87 -5.18 7.16 -18.06
CA MET A 87 -4.95 6.32 -19.24
C MET A 87 -5.56 6.93 -20.52
N ALA A 88 -6.49 7.87 -20.38
CA ALA A 88 -7.06 8.58 -21.50
C ALA A 88 -6.15 9.70 -22.03
N LEU A 89 -5.11 10.10 -21.29
CA LEU A 89 -4.15 11.09 -21.76
C LEU A 89 -3.34 10.56 -22.94
N PRO A 90 -3.03 11.38 -23.93
CA PRO A 90 -2.17 10.95 -25.02
C PRO A 90 -0.76 10.62 -24.52
N THR A 91 -0.04 9.78 -25.26
CA THR A 91 1.32 9.39 -24.88
C THR A 91 2.38 10.37 -25.39
N ARG A 92 2.00 11.31 -26.25
CA ARG A 92 2.88 12.34 -26.78
C ARG A 92 2.20 13.70 -26.72
N GLY A 93 2.99 14.68 -26.37
CA GLY A 93 2.55 16.07 -26.32
C GLY A 93 2.31 16.70 -27.68
#